data_ccff64a276d0e54ae14e495f6a1ae07b
#
_entry.id   ccff64a276d0e54ae14e495f6a1ae07b
#
_cell.length_a   1.000
_cell.length_b   1.000
_cell.length_c   1.000
_cell.angle_alpha   90.00
_cell.angle_beta   90.00
_cell.angle_gamma   90.00
#
_symmetry.space_group_name_H-M   'P 1'
#
loop_
_entity.id
_entity.type
_entity.pdbx_description
1 polymer ?
#
loop_
_entity_poly.entity_id
_entity_poly.type
_entity_poly.pdbx_seq_one_letter_code
_entity_poly.pdbx_strand_id
1 'polypeptide(L)'
;FIMSVFNNNLLLGAGGQGESVFDPTLIPNSVWLDGSADFLSAELGAKTRTKAVIGTWFQKTGFTTSDATIFSKKSGSTGEFAMRMQDQASKAGLISIFDHDGSNFQYIAESSGMVLRDIGWYHIMISIDTTAAGGSRLKYFINGIDQTSTLTISTDYTASDNPSITGGSGAPTQWGVGTGGSSQFSPMYLAQAFMLDDDSIQNGDVAVSDILDSFTYGTNGSQFVPKANADIATLASSAGGDSFCLDFANSSDLGNDISSNNNDFSPQSMAAVNQSTNTPSLVF
;
A
#
# COMPACT_ATOMS: atom_id res chain seq x y z
N PHE A 1 -10.50 -9.74 -41.77
CA PHE A 1 -11.51 -9.60 -40.69
C PHE A 1 -10.77 -9.07 -39.47
N ILE A 2 -10.89 -7.78 -39.22
CA ILE A 2 -10.36 -7.17 -38.01
C ILE A 2 -11.45 -7.34 -36.95
N MET A 3 -11.26 -8.23 -36.00
CA MET A 3 -12.06 -8.23 -34.78
C MET A 3 -11.73 -6.96 -34.00
N SER A 4 -12.63 -6.02 -34.02
CA SER A 4 -12.58 -4.90 -33.11
C SER A 4 -12.74 -5.44 -31.69
N VAL A 5 -11.71 -5.27 -30.89
CA VAL A 5 -11.82 -5.46 -29.44
C VAL A 5 -12.81 -4.40 -28.96
N PHE A 6 -14.00 -4.83 -28.62
CA PHE A 6 -14.97 -3.94 -27.99
C PHE A 6 -14.38 -3.47 -26.67
N ASN A 7 -14.02 -2.23 -26.64
CA ASN A 7 -13.59 -1.57 -25.43
C ASN A 7 -14.80 -1.58 -24.47
N ASN A 8 -14.70 -2.22 -23.32
CA ASN A 8 -15.78 -2.27 -22.32
C ASN A 8 -16.33 -0.89 -21.93
N ASN A 9 -15.55 0.16 -22.16
CA ASN A 9 -15.98 1.54 -21.97
C ASN A 9 -17.16 1.97 -22.88
N LEU A 10 -17.37 1.29 -24.03
CA LEU A 10 -18.51 1.58 -24.88
C LEU A 10 -19.84 1.06 -24.34
N LEU A 11 -19.80 -0.01 -23.54
CA LEU A 11 -20.99 -0.58 -22.91
C LEU A 11 -21.47 0.26 -21.70
N LEU A 12 -20.57 0.96 -21.04
CA LEU A 12 -20.89 1.84 -19.91
C LEU A 12 -21.57 3.14 -20.37
N GLY A 13 -21.26 3.64 -21.59
CA GLY A 13 -21.87 4.83 -22.15
C GLY A 13 -23.27 4.66 -22.71
N ALA A 14 -23.72 3.42 -22.99
CA ALA A 14 -25.01 3.16 -23.60
C ALA A 14 -26.20 3.16 -22.64
N GLY A 15 -25.95 3.18 -21.34
CA GLY A 15 -26.98 3.07 -20.30
C GLY A 15 -27.54 4.36 -19.74
N GLY A 16 -27.11 5.54 -20.22
CA GLY A 16 -27.65 6.81 -19.72
C GLY A 16 -27.43 7.06 -18.23
N GLN A 17 -26.45 6.38 -17.64
CA GLN A 17 -26.06 6.59 -16.23
C GLN A 17 -25.08 7.76 -16.20
N GLY A 18 -25.38 8.75 -15.39
CA GLY A 18 -24.52 9.89 -15.18
C GLY A 18 -23.14 9.47 -14.69
N GLU A 19 -22.14 10.11 -15.29
CA GLU A 19 -20.74 10.16 -14.86
C GLU A 19 -20.12 8.83 -14.47
N SER A 20 -19.64 8.10 -15.46
CA SER A 20 -18.64 7.06 -15.23
C SER A 20 -17.33 7.75 -14.84
N VAL A 21 -17.02 7.73 -13.60
CA VAL A 21 -15.83 8.37 -13.04
C VAL A 21 -14.62 7.43 -13.13
N PHE A 22 -14.46 6.74 -14.25
CA PHE A 22 -13.20 6.08 -14.51
C PHE A 22 -12.33 7.00 -15.37
N ASP A 23 -11.37 7.65 -14.73
CA ASP A 23 -10.36 8.43 -15.40
C ASP A 23 -9.00 7.69 -15.33
N PRO A 24 -8.53 7.10 -16.45
CA PRO A 24 -7.26 6.39 -16.45
C PRO A 24 -6.05 7.30 -16.21
N THR A 25 -6.25 8.63 -16.20
CA THR A 25 -5.19 9.61 -15.97
C THR A 25 -4.93 9.87 -14.49
N LEU A 26 -5.78 9.40 -13.59
CA LEU A 26 -5.63 9.60 -12.14
C LEU A 26 -4.36 8.96 -11.58
N ILE A 27 -4.01 7.77 -12.07
CA ILE A 27 -2.75 7.07 -11.80
C ILE A 27 -2.12 6.66 -13.13
N PRO A 28 -1.38 7.54 -13.79
CA PRO A 28 -0.86 7.27 -15.14
C PRO A 28 0.35 6.33 -15.16
N ASN A 29 1.03 6.16 -14.03
CA ASN A 29 2.27 5.41 -13.95
C ASN A 29 2.28 4.42 -12.78
N SER A 30 3.05 3.38 -12.97
CA SER A 30 3.45 2.40 -11.96
C SER A 30 4.94 2.11 -12.10
N VAL A 31 5.47 1.38 -11.13
CA VAL A 31 6.82 0.84 -11.19
C VAL A 31 6.76 -0.68 -11.13
N TRP A 32 7.57 -1.34 -11.97
CA TRP A 32 7.73 -2.80 -11.95
C TRP A 32 8.95 -3.20 -11.15
N LEU A 33 8.76 -4.11 -10.22
CA LEU A 33 9.79 -4.75 -9.40
C LEU A 33 9.95 -6.20 -9.85
N ASP A 34 11.18 -6.63 -10.09
CA ASP A 34 11.49 -7.94 -10.69
C ASP A 34 11.42 -9.12 -9.70
N GLY A 35 11.33 -8.83 -8.40
CA GLY A 35 11.33 -9.84 -7.35
C GLY A 35 12.68 -10.45 -7.02
N SER A 36 13.78 -9.86 -7.47
CA SER A 36 15.14 -10.37 -7.23
C SER A 36 16.09 -9.34 -6.63
N ALA A 37 16.03 -8.08 -7.06
CA ALA A 37 16.94 -7.03 -6.63
C ALA A 37 16.31 -5.64 -6.61
N ASP A 38 15.14 -5.46 -7.26
CA ASP A 38 14.48 -4.20 -7.43
C ASP A 38 13.68 -3.83 -6.19
N PHE A 39 13.93 -2.65 -5.63
CA PHE A 39 13.16 -2.08 -4.53
C PHE A 39 13.38 -0.58 -4.38
N LEU A 40 12.53 0.06 -3.60
CA LEU A 40 12.65 1.46 -3.21
C LEU A 40 13.01 1.56 -1.74
N SER A 41 13.91 2.48 -1.38
CA SER A 41 14.36 2.65 0.01
C SER A 41 14.54 4.12 0.36
N ALA A 42 14.05 4.53 1.52
CA ALA A 42 14.29 5.85 2.12
C ALA A 42 14.66 5.71 3.60
N GLU A 43 15.53 6.57 4.08
CA GLU A 43 15.80 6.72 5.52
C GLU A 43 14.93 7.87 6.06
N LEU A 44 13.77 7.53 6.57
CA LEU A 44 12.87 8.50 7.18
C LEU A 44 13.25 8.75 8.65
N GLY A 45 12.81 9.86 9.18
CA GLY A 45 13.11 10.26 10.55
C GLY A 45 12.52 9.31 11.61
N ALA A 46 13.06 9.35 12.82
CA ALA A 46 12.41 8.71 13.96
C ALA A 46 11.30 9.59 14.49
N LYS A 47 10.12 9.05 14.60
CA LYS A 47 8.97 9.71 15.24
C LYS A 47 8.41 8.82 16.35
N THR A 48 7.86 9.45 17.36
CA THR A 48 7.09 8.77 18.40
C THR A 48 5.62 9.05 18.10
N ARG A 49 4.99 8.17 17.34
CA ARG A 49 3.60 8.28 16.89
C ARG A 49 2.80 7.09 17.35
N THR A 50 1.56 7.30 17.64
CA THR A 50 0.60 6.25 17.98
C THR A 50 -0.26 5.85 16.79
N LYS A 51 -0.12 6.58 15.68
CA LYS A 51 -0.99 6.44 14.51
C LYS A 51 -0.20 6.54 13.21
N ALA A 52 -0.63 5.75 12.22
CA ALA A 52 -0.12 5.79 10.85
C ALA A 52 -1.12 5.19 9.87
N VAL A 53 -1.11 5.66 8.64
CA VAL A 53 -1.81 5.03 7.53
C VAL A 53 -0.82 4.74 6.42
N ILE A 54 -0.88 3.56 5.85
CA ILE A 54 -0.07 3.16 4.70
C ILE A 54 -0.95 2.50 3.66
N GLY A 55 -0.70 2.79 2.38
CA GLY A 55 -1.44 2.16 1.31
C GLY A 55 -0.72 2.23 -0.02
N THR A 56 -1.15 1.37 -0.91
CA THR A 56 -0.67 1.30 -2.30
C THR A 56 -1.63 0.49 -3.16
N TRP A 57 -1.62 0.78 -4.45
CA TRP A 57 -2.07 -0.16 -5.46
C TRP A 57 -0.91 -1.08 -5.82
N PHE A 58 -1.17 -2.38 -5.87
CA PHE A 58 -0.18 -3.35 -6.34
C PHE A 58 -0.82 -4.42 -7.22
N GLN A 59 -0.03 -4.96 -8.13
CA GLN A 59 -0.38 -6.12 -8.94
C GLN A 59 0.75 -7.13 -8.85
N LYS A 60 0.45 -8.31 -8.32
CA LYS A 60 1.42 -9.40 -8.26
C LYS A 60 1.69 -9.94 -9.66
N THR A 61 2.96 -10.10 -10.02
CA THR A 61 3.37 -10.59 -11.36
C THR A 61 4.00 -11.98 -11.34
N GLY A 62 4.30 -12.51 -10.16
CA GLY A 62 4.93 -13.82 -10.01
C GLY A 62 4.73 -14.41 -8.62
N PHE A 63 5.17 -15.65 -8.47
CA PHE A 63 5.23 -16.34 -7.19
C PHE A 63 6.68 -16.48 -6.76
N THR A 64 6.92 -16.33 -5.47
CA THR A 64 8.21 -16.61 -4.85
C THR A 64 8.11 -17.92 -4.06
N THR A 65 9.24 -18.51 -3.68
CA THR A 65 9.24 -19.69 -2.82
C THR A 65 9.15 -19.35 -1.33
N SER A 66 9.13 -18.05 -1.02
CA SER A 66 9.08 -17.49 0.34
C SER A 66 8.07 -16.35 0.38
N ASP A 67 7.84 -15.77 1.54
CA ASP A 67 7.03 -14.57 1.67
C ASP A 67 7.63 -13.43 0.84
N ALA A 68 6.76 -12.66 0.19
CA ALA A 68 7.09 -11.50 -0.62
C ALA A 68 6.63 -10.22 0.10
N THR A 69 7.54 -9.29 0.36
CA THR A 69 7.24 -8.09 1.14
C THR A 69 6.69 -6.99 0.23
N ILE A 70 5.51 -6.48 0.54
CA ILE A 70 4.94 -5.29 -0.12
C ILE A 70 5.63 -4.05 0.44
N PHE A 71 5.63 -3.92 1.76
CA PHE A 71 6.21 -2.80 2.51
C PHE A 71 6.91 -3.29 3.76
N SER A 72 8.03 -2.69 4.07
CA SER A 72 8.72 -2.88 5.34
C SER A 72 9.32 -1.57 5.85
N LYS A 73 9.37 -1.42 7.16
CA LYS A 73 10.13 -0.37 7.82
C LYS A 73 10.90 -0.98 8.98
N LYS A 74 12.20 -0.71 9.01
CA LYS A 74 13.05 -1.10 10.11
C LYS A 74 12.92 -0.11 11.27
N SER A 75 12.99 -0.61 12.48
CA SER A 75 13.04 0.21 13.70
C SER A 75 14.28 -0.17 14.48
N GLY A 76 15.26 0.74 14.56
CA GLY A 76 16.56 0.44 15.17
C GLY A 76 17.31 -0.70 14.46
N SER A 77 18.08 -1.48 15.21
CA SER A 77 18.90 -2.57 14.66
C SER A 77 18.11 -3.86 14.40
N THR A 78 17.05 -4.11 15.11
CA THR A 78 16.33 -5.40 15.14
C THR A 78 14.81 -5.29 15.02
N GLY A 79 14.22 -4.10 15.23
CA GLY A 79 12.79 -3.89 15.07
C GLY A 79 12.37 -3.87 13.60
N GLU A 80 11.15 -4.28 13.31
CA GLU A 80 10.61 -4.34 11.95
C GLU A 80 9.09 -4.26 11.97
N PHE A 81 8.53 -3.36 11.13
CA PHE A 81 7.16 -3.48 10.68
C PHE A 81 7.17 -4.04 9.26
N ALA A 82 6.32 -5.02 8.96
CA ALA A 82 6.18 -5.48 7.58
C ALA A 82 4.76 -5.93 7.23
N MET A 83 4.42 -5.69 5.97
CA MET A 83 3.25 -6.17 5.28
C MET A 83 3.71 -7.09 4.15
N ARG A 84 3.32 -8.35 4.17
CA ARG A 84 3.80 -9.40 3.27
C ARG A 84 2.68 -10.16 2.60
N MET A 85 2.91 -10.54 1.37
CA MET A 85 2.17 -11.60 0.69
C MET A 85 2.82 -12.94 1.05
N GLN A 86 2.02 -13.91 1.47
CA GLN A 86 2.51 -15.25 1.71
C GLN A 86 2.38 -16.08 0.43
N ASP A 87 3.50 -16.63 -0.02
CA ASP A 87 3.62 -17.40 -1.25
C ASP A 87 3.91 -18.89 -1.03
N GLN A 88 4.06 -19.30 0.23
CA GLN A 88 4.24 -20.71 0.56
C GLN A 88 2.99 -21.51 0.17
N ALA A 89 3.18 -22.72 -0.33
CA ALA A 89 2.13 -23.54 -0.94
C ALA A 89 0.84 -23.71 -0.12
N SER A 90 0.95 -23.70 1.23
CA SER A 90 -0.21 -23.79 2.13
C SER A 90 -0.86 -22.46 2.48
N LYS A 91 -0.21 -21.34 2.13
CA LYS A 91 -0.62 -19.98 2.52
C LYS A 91 -0.65 -19.01 1.34
N ALA A 92 -0.56 -19.51 0.12
CA ALA A 92 -0.49 -18.67 -1.07
C ALA A 92 -1.68 -17.72 -1.16
N GLY A 93 -1.40 -16.43 -1.36
CA GLY A 93 -2.40 -15.38 -1.46
C GLY A 93 -2.95 -14.85 -0.13
N LEU A 94 -2.38 -15.25 1.00
CA LEU A 94 -2.65 -14.61 2.28
C LEU A 94 -1.82 -13.34 2.44
N ILE A 95 -2.31 -12.42 3.26
CA ILE A 95 -1.58 -11.25 3.73
C ILE A 95 -1.19 -11.48 5.19
N SER A 96 0.07 -11.23 5.52
CA SER A 96 0.54 -11.14 6.90
C SER A 96 1.01 -9.73 7.23
N ILE A 97 0.71 -9.30 8.43
CA ILE A 97 1.12 -8.02 8.99
C ILE A 97 1.76 -8.31 10.33
N PHE A 98 2.96 -7.79 10.53
CA PHE A 98 3.59 -7.90 11.83
C PHE A 98 4.39 -6.65 12.18
N ASP A 99 4.55 -6.43 13.47
CA ASP A 99 5.36 -5.40 14.07
C ASP A 99 6.19 -6.01 15.20
N HIS A 100 7.49 -5.78 15.16
CA HIS A 100 8.46 -6.27 16.13
C HIS A 100 9.36 -5.11 16.58
N ASP A 101 9.44 -4.82 17.87
CA ASP A 101 10.19 -3.68 18.41
C ASP A 101 11.71 -3.94 18.55
N GLY A 102 12.15 -5.13 18.17
CA GLY A 102 13.52 -5.61 18.35
C GLY A 102 13.69 -6.58 19.52
N SER A 103 12.70 -6.67 20.37
CA SER A 103 12.68 -7.58 21.52
C SER A 103 11.44 -8.47 21.50
N ASN A 104 10.29 -7.91 21.18
CA ASN A 104 9.01 -8.61 21.21
C ASN A 104 8.17 -8.24 19.98
N PHE A 105 7.28 -9.14 19.60
CA PHE A 105 6.22 -8.81 18.68
C PHE A 105 5.18 -7.92 19.37
N GLN A 106 4.95 -6.75 18.81
CA GLN A 106 3.91 -5.82 19.22
C GLN A 106 2.58 -6.13 18.51
N TYR A 107 2.67 -6.61 17.28
CA TYR A 107 1.52 -7.01 16.49
C TYR A 107 1.84 -8.20 15.58
N ILE A 108 0.93 -9.15 15.48
CA ILE A 108 0.98 -10.26 14.51
C ILE A 108 -0.45 -10.56 14.07
N ALA A 109 -0.70 -10.49 12.80
CA ALA A 109 -1.96 -10.90 12.20
C ALA A 109 -1.75 -11.54 10.82
N GLU A 110 -2.65 -12.45 10.48
CA GLU A 110 -2.69 -13.15 9.20
C GLU A 110 -4.12 -13.17 8.67
N SER A 111 -4.35 -12.92 7.40
CA SER A 111 -5.69 -13.08 6.83
C SER A 111 -6.15 -14.53 6.89
N SER A 112 -7.39 -14.78 7.30
CA SER A 112 -7.94 -16.13 7.48
C SER A 112 -8.34 -16.81 6.16
N GLY A 113 -8.23 -16.11 5.03
CA GLY A 113 -8.57 -16.63 3.70
C GLY A 113 -7.72 -15.99 2.63
N MET A 114 -7.65 -16.64 1.46
CA MET A 114 -6.94 -16.13 0.31
C MET A 114 -7.55 -14.81 -0.14
N VAL A 115 -6.77 -13.74 -0.04
CA VAL A 115 -7.15 -12.37 -0.42
C VAL A 115 -6.80 -12.13 -1.89
N LEU A 116 -5.61 -12.57 -2.30
CA LEU A 116 -5.07 -12.39 -3.65
C LEU A 116 -5.36 -13.63 -4.49
N ARG A 117 -6.48 -13.64 -5.21
CA ARG A 117 -6.96 -14.81 -5.94
C ARG A 117 -6.55 -14.84 -7.41
N ASP A 118 -6.23 -13.67 -7.96
CA ASP A 118 -5.87 -13.49 -9.36
C ASP A 118 -4.73 -12.49 -9.54
N ILE A 119 -4.34 -12.25 -10.78
CA ILE A 119 -3.27 -11.31 -11.15
C ILE A 119 -3.76 -9.87 -11.36
N GLY A 120 -4.91 -9.52 -10.82
CA GLY A 120 -5.48 -8.17 -10.92
C GLY A 120 -4.75 -7.15 -10.04
N TRP A 121 -5.12 -5.89 -10.19
CA TRP A 121 -4.73 -4.83 -9.29
C TRP A 121 -5.53 -4.90 -7.99
N TYR A 122 -4.84 -4.73 -6.87
CA TYR A 122 -5.41 -4.63 -5.54
C TYR A 122 -4.96 -3.32 -4.90
N HIS A 123 -5.88 -2.64 -4.25
CA HIS A 123 -5.52 -1.61 -3.28
C HIS A 123 -5.44 -2.23 -1.90
N ILE A 124 -4.33 -2.02 -1.21
CA ILE A 124 -4.18 -2.39 0.19
C ILE A 124 -3.98 -1.12 1.01
N MET A 125 -4.70 -1.02 2.13
CA MET A 125 -4.52 0.05 3.11
C MET A 125 -4.55 -0.53 4.51
N ILE A 126 -3.62 -0.07 5.33
CA ILE A 126 -3.57 -0.35 6.75
C ILE A 126 -3.66 0.99 7.49
N SER A 127 -4.55 1.06 8.47
CA SER A 127 -4.64 2.19 9.40
C SER A 127 -4.35 1.68 10.81
N ILE A 128 -3.38 2.30 11.47
CA ILE A 128 -2.98 1.97 12.83
C ILE A 128 -3.35 3.13 13.74
N ASP A 129 -4.01 2.82 14.86
CA ASP A 129 -4.28 3.74 15.97
C ASP A 129 -4.16 2.96 17.29
N THR A 130 -2.98 2.99 17.89
CA THR A 130 -2.73 2.24 19.13
C THR A 130 -3.46 2.85 20.34
N THR A 131 -4.05 4.06 20.22
CA THR A 131 -4.89 4.65 21.26
C THR A 131 -6.30 4.07 21.27
N ALA A 132 -6.70 3.37 20.21
CA ALA A 132 -8.00 2.72 20.12
C ALA A 132 -8.16 1.54 21.08
N ALA A 133 -9.37 1.05 21.22
CA ALA A 133 -9.65 -0.15 22.02
C ALA A 133 -8.95 -1.39 21.44
N GLY A 134 -8.59 -2.34 22.29
CA GLY A 134 -7.98 -3.60 21.84
C GLY A 134 -8.83 -4.31 20.79
N GLY A 135 -8.18 -4.94 19.82
CA GLY A 135 -8.82 -5.54 18.65
C GLY A 135 -9.26 -4.55 17.56
N SER A 136 -9.10 -3.24 17.79
CA SER A 136 -9.45 -2.18 16.83
C SER A 136 -8.26 -1.25 16.53
N ARG A 137 -7.06 -1.60 17.00
CA ARG A 137 -5.86 -0.77 16.84
C ARG A 137 -5.22 -0.83 15.47
N LEU A 138 -5.55 -1.83 14.70
CA LEU A 138 -5.19 -1.92 13.31
C LEU A 138 -6.44 -2.22 12.49
N LYS A 139 -6.69 -1.44 11.45
CA LYS A 139 -7.71 -1.69 10.44
C LYS A 139 -7.03 -2.07 9.13
N TYR A 140 -7.61 -3.01 8.43
CA TYR A 140 -7.08 -3.58 7.20
C TYR A 140 -8.13 -3.54 6.11
N PHE A 141 -7.79 -2.92 4.97
CA PHE A 141 -8.71 -2.75 3.84
C PHE A 141 -8.10 -3.32 2.57
N ILE A 142 -8.92 -4.03 1.81
CA ILE A 142 -8.62 -4.47 0.44
C ILE A 142 -9.66 -3.90 -0.50
N ASN A 143 -9.22 -3.19 -1.54
CA ASN A 143 -10.08 -2.53 -2.52
C ASN A 143 -11.17 -1.68 -1.85
N GLY A 144 -10.81 -0.96 -0.78
CA GLY A 144 -11.70 -0.10 -0.01
C GLY A 144 -12.67 -0.82 0.94
N ILE A 145 -12.68 -2.14 0.96
CA ILE A 145 -13.56 -2.93 1.83
C ILE A 145 -12.81 -3.29 3.11
N ASP A 146 -13.40 -2.97 4.27
CA ASP A 146 -12.86 -3.36 5.56
C ASP A 146 -12.81 -4.88 5.69
N GLN A 147 -11.61 -5.42 5.80
CA GLN A 147 -11.30 -6.83 5.96
C GLN A 147 -10.71 -7.14 7.36
N THR A 148 -10.76 -6.19 8.29
CA THR A 148 -10.18 -6.34 9.63
C THR A 148 -10.70 -7.58 10.36
N SER A 149 -12.00 -7.88 10.23
CA SER A 149 -12.61 -9.07 10.84
C SER A 149 -12.12 -10.40 10.27
N THR A 150 -11.43 -10.38 9.13
CA THR A 150 -10.84 -11.60 8.53
C THR A 150 -9.44 -11.87 9.05
N LEU A 151 -8.84 -10.96 9.82
CA LEU A 151 -7.53 -11.16 10.40
C LEU A 151 -7.61 -12.11 11.61
N THR A 152 -6.75 -13.10 11.61
CA THR A 152 -6.43 -13.88 12.82
C THR A 152 -5.31 -13.15 13.54
N ILE A 153 -5.64 -12.41 14.60
CA ILE A 153 -4.68 -11.65 15.40
C ILE A 153 -4.15 -12.57 16.49
N SER A 154 -2.86 -12.85 16.48
CA SER A 154 -2.19 -13.64 17.52
C SER A 154 -1.52 -12.77 18.59
N THR A 155 -1.14 -11.55 18.24
CA THR A 155 -0.63 -10.52 19.15
C THR A 155 -1.19 -9.17 18.72
N ASP A 156 -1.74 -8.38 19.66
CA ASP A 156 -2.28 -7.06 19.41
C ASP A 156 -1.44 -6.00 20.14
N TYR A 157 -1.33 -4.80 19.57
CA TYR A 157 -0.68 -3.66 20.22
C TYR A 157 -1.24 -3.46 21.64
N THR A 158 -0.41 -2.97 22.54
CA THR A 158 -0.90 -2.42 23.81
C THR A 158 -1.36 -0.97 23.62
N ALA A 159 -2.06 -0.42 24.60
CA ALA A 159 -2.59 0.94 24.49
C ALA A 159 -1.45 1.97 24.44
N SER A 160 -1.49 2.82 23.42
CA SER A 160 -0.49 3.89 23.20
C SER A 160 0.92 3.39 22.87
N ASP A 161 1.08 2.16 22.35
CA ASP A 161 2.33 1.73 21.77
C ASP A 161 2.75 2.65 20.60
N ASN A 162 4.06 2.71 20.38
CA ASN A 162 4.62 3.37 19.21
C ASN A 162 4.96 2.28 18.18
N PRO A 163 4.16 2.12 17.13
CA PRO A 163 4.43 1.10 16.12
C PRO A 163 5.77 1.33 15.44
N SER A 164 6.48 0.26 15.10
CA SER A 164 7.78 0.34 14.42
C SER A 164 7.71 1.06 13.08
N ILE A 165 6.53 1.11 12.45
CA ILE A 165 6.29 1.87 11.23
C ILE A 165 6.57 3.37 11.40
N THR A 166 6.42 3.92 12.62
CA THR A 166 6.67 5.33 12.92
C THR A 166 8.02 5.57 13.59
N GLY A 167 8.73 4.50 13.98
CA GLY A 167 10.00 4.56 14.69
C GLY A 167 11.24 4.43 13.79
N GLY A 168 12.42 4.59 14.39
CA GLY A 168 13.69 4.20 13.80
C GLY A 168 14.43 5.27 12.98
N SER A 169 15.15 6.17 13.64
CA SER A 169 16.11 7.06 12.94
C SER A 169 17.19 6.26 12.25
N GLY A 170 17.49 6.61 10.98
CA GLY A 170 18.53 5.95 10.17
C GLY A 170 18.19 4.50 9.82
N ALA A 171 16.92 4.14 9.85
CA ALA A 171 16.46 2.81 9.50
C ALA A 171 15.61 2.85 8.23
N PRO A 172 15.84 1.95 7.25
CA PRO A 172 15.19 2.05 5.96
C PRO A 172 13.69 1.76 6.04
N THR A 173 12.94 2.59 5.31
CA THR A 173 11.56 2.36 4.89
C THR A 173 11.63 1.84 3.46
N GLN A 174 11.00 0.71 3.14
CA GLN A 174 11.23 0.02 1.89
C GLN A 174 9.93 -0.50 1.26
N TRP A 175 9.87 -0.43 -0.07
CA TRP A 175 8.82 -1.06 -0.88
C TRP A 175 9.43 -2.18 -1.71
N GLY A 176 8.79 -3.36 -1.72
CA GLY A 176 9.18 -4.48 -2.56
C GLY A 176 10.21 -5.41 -1.99
N VAL A 177 10.68 -5.19 -0.77
CA VAL A 177 11.70 -6.02 -0.13
C VAL A 177 11.53 -6.06 1.39
N GLY A 178 11.95 -7.16 2.01
CA GLY A 178 12.04 -7.26 3.47
C GLY A 178 13.14 -6.37 4.04
N THR A 179 13.09 -6.10 5.33
CA THR A 179 14.03 -5.21 6.01
C THR A 179 15.49 -5.64 5.80
N GLY A 180 16.31 -4.65 5.47
CA GLY A 180 17.72 -4.89 5.15
C GLY A 180 18.03 -5.04 3.66
N GLY A 181 17.03 -5.00 2.76
CA GLY A 181 17.23 -4.91 1.32
C GLY A 181 17.87 -6.14 0.66
N SER A 182 17.78 -7.32 1.28
CA SER A 182 18.51 -8.50 0.82
C SER A 182 17.70 -9.79 0.69
N SER A 183 16.42 -9.77 1.04
CA SER A 183 15.56 -10.95 1.01
C SER A 183 14.09 -10.58 0.86
N GLN A 184 13.24 -11.57 0.56
CA GLN A 184 11.80 -11.41 0.45
C GLN A 184 11.38 -10.34 -0.58
N PHE A 185 12.10 -10.31 -1.70
CA PHE A 185 11.74 -9.46 -2.84
C PHE A 185 10.39 -9.85 -3.41
N SER A 186 9.64 -8.86 -3.87
CA SER A 186 8.30 -9.04 -4.41
C SER A 186 8.26 -8.77 -5.91
N PRO A 187 7.94 -9.77 -6.75
CA PRO A 187 7.66 -9.55 -8.16
C PRO A 187 6.28 -8.91 -8.31
N MET A 188 6.23 -7.59 -8.50
CA MET A 188 4.97 -6.84 -8.56
C MET A 188 5.09 -5.53 -9.30
N TYR A 189 3.94 -5.00 -9.73
CA TYR A 189 3.81 -3.57 -10.00
C TYR A 189 3.33 -2.86 -8.74
N LEU A 190 3.80 -1.63 -8.54
CA LEU A 190 3.32 -0.69 -7.53
C LEU A 190 2.82 0.59 -8.22
N ALA A 191 1.73 1.14 -7.74
CA ALA A 191 1.22 2.44 -8.14
C ALA A 191 0.68 3.20 -6.93
N GLN A 192 0.86 4.53 -6.90
CA GLN A 192 0.37 5.39 -5.81
C GLN A 192 0.71 4.83 -4.41
N ALA A 193 2.01 4.70 -4.12
CA ALA A 193 2.46 4.24 -2.82
C ALA A 193 2.56 5.42 -1.83
N PHE A 194 1.96 5.31 -0.65
CA PHE A 194 1.92 6.42 0.31
C PHE A 194 1.99 5.95 1.76
N MET A 195 2.43 6.86 2.61
CA MET A 195 2.32 6.75 4.06
C MET A 195 1.90 8.11 4.64
N LEU A 196 1.04 8.08 5.64
CA LEU A 196 0.64 9.24 6.44
C LEU A 196 1.08 8.96 7.88
N ASP A 197 2.01 9.75 8.37
CA ASP A 197 2.65 9.60 9.69
C ASP A 197 2.45 10.86 10.52
N ASP A 198 1.24 11.08 10.99
CA ASP A 198 0.93 12.19 11.89
C ASP A 198 -0.25 11.88 12.81
N ASP A 199 -0.06 12.11 14.11
CA ASP A 199 -1.13 12.02 15.09
C ASP A 199 -2.23 13.08 14.87
N SER A 200 -1.95 14.19 14.16
CA SER A 200 -2.90 15.27 13.93
C SER A 200 -3.96 15.00 12.87
N ILE A 201 -3.69 14.13 11.89
CA ILE A 201 -4.67 13.71 10.87
C ILE A 201 -5.85 13.00 11.50
N GLN A 202 -5.75 12.61 12.74
CA GLN A 202 -6.52 11.54 13.30
C GLN A 202 -7.44 11.94 14.45
N ASN A 203 -7.82 13.19 14.53
CA ASN A 203 -9.03 13.55 15.23
C ASN A 203 -10.31 13.06 14.51
N GLY A 204 -10.14 12.36 13.42
CA GLY A 204 -11.11 11.60 12.68
C GLY A 204 -10.35 10.63 11.79
N ASP A 205 -10.56 9.34 11.90
CA ASP A 205 -9.93 8.30 11.07
C ASP A 205 -9.74 8.77 9.63
N VAL A 206 -8.56 8.57 9.04
CA VAL A 206 -8.42 8.66 7.58
C VAL A 206 -9.41 7.66 7.01
N ALA A 207 -10.50 8.17 6.49
CA ALA A 207 -11.55 7.32 5.96
C ALA A 207 -11.11 6.73 4.62
N VAL A 208 -11.66 5.59 4.26
CA VAL A 208 -11.45 5.03 2.91
C VAL A 208 -11.78 6.05 1.83
N SER A 209 -12.79 6.89 2.03
CA SER A 209 -13.20 7.97 1.14
C SER A 209 -12.17 9.10 0.97
N ASP A 210 -11.19 9.21 1.86
CA ASP A 210 -10.09 10.16 1.69
C ASP A 210 -9.02 9.64 0.73
N ILE A 211 -8.93 8.32 0.57
CA ILE A 211 -7.93 7.61 -0.23
C ILE A 211 -8.51 7.10 -1.56
N LEU A 212 -9.76 6.66 -1.56
CA LEU A 212 -10.43 6.07 -2.71
C LEU A 212 -11.77 6.77 -2.95
N ASP A 213 -12.10 6.98 -4.21
CA ASP A 213 -13.46 7.33 -4.59
C ASP A 213 -14.33 6.09 -4.67
N SER A 214 -15.60 6.23 -4.33
CA SER A 214 -16.57 5.17 -4.49
C SER A 214 -17.56 5.51 -5.58
N PHE A 215 -17.91 4.54 -6.41
CA PHE A 215 -19.04 4.68 -7.31
C PHE A 215 -19.99 3.50 -7.17
N THR A 216 -21.27 3.77 -7.36
CA THR A 216 -22.29 2.74 -7.29
C THR A 216 -22.59 2.20 -8.68
N TYR A 217 -22.39 0.90 -8.88
CA TYR A 217 -22.70 0.23 -10.14
C TYR A 217 -24.00 -0.58 -9.98
N GLY A 218 -25.08 -0.09 -10.58
CA GLY A 218 -26.36 -0.77 -10.56
C GLY A 218 -26.88 -1.04 -9.14
N THR A 219 -27.45 -2.21 -8.90
CA THR A 219 -27.96 -2.67 -7.61
C THR A 219 -26.94 -3.44 -6.78
N ASN A 220 -25.72 -3.61 -7.27
CA ASN A 220 -24.73 -4.55 -6.72
C ASN A 220 -23.70 -3.95 -5.77
N GLY A 221 -23.87 -2.70 -5.35
CA GLY A 221 -23.00 -2.08 -4.35
C GLY A 221 -22.02 -1.06 -4.91
N SER A 222 -21.21 -0.52 -4.01
CA SER A 222 -20.17 0.46 -4.34
C SER A 222 -18.88 -0.25 -4.71
N GLN A 223 -18.24 0.23 -5.76
CA GLN A 223 -16.86 -0.10 -6.08
C GLN A 223 -15.96 1.07 -5.73
N PHE A 224 -14.71 0.78 -5.43
CA PHE A 224 -13.71 1.79 -5.11
C PHE A 224 -12.73 1.94 -6.28
N VAL A 225 -12.41 3.19 -6.59
CA VAL A 225 -11.48 3.58 -7.66
C VAL A 225 -10.39 4.48 -7.07
N PRO A 226 -9.22 4.56 -7.70
CA PRO A 226 -8.16 5.45 -7.24
C PRO A 226 -8.61 6.91 -7.20
N LYS A 227 -8.18 7.65 -6.19
CA LYS A 227 -8.10 9.12 -6.26
C LYS A 227 -6.87 9.56 -7.05
N ALA A 228 -6.88 10.80 -7.52
CA ALA A 228 -5.71 11.36 -8.18
C ALA A 228 -4.49 11.37 -7.26
N ASN A 229 -3.30 11.15 -7.83
CA ASN A 229 -2.04 11.23 -7.08
C ASN A 229 -1.90 12.56 -6.33
N ALA A 230 -2.38 13.67 -6.92
CA ALA A 230 -2.33 15.00 -6.31
C ALA A 230 -3.18 15.11 -5.02
N ASP A 231 -4.29 14.38 -4.93
CA ASP A 231 -5.14 14.39 -3.74
C ASP A 231 -4.43 13.67 -2.58
N ILE A 232 -3.83 12.51 -2.87
CA ILE A 232 -3.05 11.75 -1.87
C ILE A 232 -1.79 12.52 -1.46
N ALA A 233 -1.11 13.19 -2.40
CA ALA A 233 0.03 14.05 -2.09
C ALA A 233 -0.36 15.23 -1.18
N THR A 234 -1.57 15.79 -1.37
CA THR A 234 -2.10 16.85 -0.50
C THR A 234 -2.34 16.33 0.92
N LEU A 235 -2.89 15.13 1.06
CA LEU A 235 -3.03 14.48 2.37
C LEU A 235 -1.67 14.26 3.03
N ALA A 236 -0.69 13.71 2.30
CA ALA A 236 0.66 13.49 2.80
C ALA A 236 1.33 14.81 3.23
N SER A 237 1.18 15.86 2.42
CA SER A 237 1.70 17.21 2.76
C SER A 237 1.06 17.77 4.04
N SER A 238 -0.24 17.55 4.22
CA SER A 238 -0.96 18.00 5.41
C SER A 238 -0.59 17.21 6.65
N ALA A 239 -0.28 15.94 6.49
CA ALA A 239 0.22 15.07 7.55
C ALA A 239 1.61 15.51 8.03
N GLY A 240 2.44 15.98 7.12
CA GLY A 240 3.82 16.37 7.44
C GLY A 240 4.69 15.19 7.86
N GLY A 241 5.76 15.48 8.59
CA GLY A 241 6.63 14.46 9.17
C GLY A 241 7.28 13.55 8.13
N ASP A 242 7.15 12.26 8.33
CA ASP A 242 7.68 11.22 7.44
C ASP A 242 6.65 10.77 6.38
N SER A 243 5.54 11.51 6.23
CA SER A 243 4.51 11.24 5.23
C SER A 243 5.03 11.47 3.82
N PHE A 244 4.60 10.66 2.88
CA PHE A 244 5.00 10.74 1.47
C PHE A 244 3.90 10.21 0.53
N CYS A 245 4.02 10.55 -0.76
CA CYS A 245 3.24 9.98 -1.85
C CYS A 245 4.14 9.81 -3.09
N LEU A 246 4.31 8.58 -3.56
CA LEU A 246 5.07 8.22 -4.76
C LEU A 246 4.12 7.95 -5.91
N ASP A 247 4.26 8.66 -7.02
CA ASP A 247 3.41 8.53 -8.21
C ASP A 247 4.11 7.83 -9.39
N PHE A 248 5.42 7.61 -9.28
CA PHE A 248 6.26 6.98 -10.31
C PHE A 248 6.25 7.68 -11.69
N ALA A 249 5.86 8.96 -11.73
CA ALA A 249 5.74 9.71 -12.98
C ALA A 249 7.08 10.12 -13.57
N ASN A 250 8.10 10.32 -12.74
CA ASN A 250 9.43 10.71 -13.17
C ASN A 250 10.30 9.48 -13.43
N SER A 251 10.48 9.07 -14.68
CA SER A 251 11.31 7.89 -15.03
C SER A 251 12.80 8.06 -14.70
N SER A 252 13.27 9.29 -14.50
CA SER A 252 14.64 9.57 -14.07
C SER A 252 14.80 9.51 -12.55
N ASP A 253 13.69 9.51 -11.82
CA ASP A 253 13.65 9.48 -10.38
C ASP A 253 12.36 8.79 -9.91
N LEU A 254 12.37 7.46 -9.94
CA LEU A 254 11.19 6.64 -9.62
C LEU A 254 10.81 6.70 -8.13
N GLY A 255 11.65 7.27 -7.29
CA GLY A 255 11.40 7.43 -5.86
C GLY A 255 10.94 8.82 -5.45
N ASN A 256 10.70 9.72 -6.39
CA ASN A 256 10.30 11.09 -6.11
C ASN A 256 9.01 11.17 -5.28
N ASP A 257 9.07 11.79 -4.11
CA ASP A 257 7.91 12.14 -3.30
C ASP A 257 7.26 13.41 -3.84
N ILE A 258 6.03 13.29 -4.33
CA ILE A 258 5.28 14.42 -4.87
C ILE A 258 4.55 15.24 -3.82
N SER A 259 4.65 14.88 -2.54
CA SER A 259 4.20 15.72 -1.43
C SER A 259 5.18 16.88 -1.16
N SER A 260 4.80 17.83 -0.33
CA SER A 260 5.70 18.92 0.06
C SER A 260 6.75 18.51 1.11
N ASN A 261 6.74 17.27 1.57
CA ASN A 261 7.65 16.79 2.62
C ASN A 261 9.02 16.39 2.09
N ASN A 262 9.15 16.10 0.78
CA ASN A 262 10.38 15.70 0.09
C ASN A 262 11.04 14.46 0.72
N ASN A 263 10.25 13.46 1.05
CA ASN A 263 10.70 12.18 1.57
C ASN A 263 10.98 11.21 0.41
N ASP A 264 11.95 11.57 -0.44
CA ASP A 264 12.32 10.82 -1.62
C ASP A 264 12.89 9.45 -1.29
N PHE A 265 12.54 8.47 -2.12
CA PHE A 265 13.07 7.11 -2.06
C PHE A 265 14.17 6.92 -3.11
N SER A 266 15.24 6.24 -2.73
CA SER A 266 16.29 5.83 -3.66
C SER A 266 15.90 4.52 -4.33
N PRO A 267 15.74 4.48 -5.67
CA PRO A 267 15.57 3.25 -6.43
C PRO A 267 16.82 2.38 -6.34
N GLN A 268 16.67 1.11 -5.97
CA GLN A 268 17.75 0.14 -5.87
C GLN A 268 17.65 -0.86 -7.01
N SER A 269 18.73 -1.04 -7.77
CA SER A 269 18.82 -1.87 -8.98
C SER A 269 17.82 -1.53 -10.09
N MET A 270 17.16 -0.37 -10.01
CA MET A 270 16.11 0.08 -10.90
C MET A 270 16.61 1.18 -11.84
N ALA A 271 15.98 1.31 -12.98
CA ALA A 271 16.24 2.33 -13.98
C ALA A 271 14.91 2.80 -14.63
N ALA A 272 14.98 3.74 -15.57
CA ALA A 272 13.80 4.25 -16.28
C ALA A 272 12.94 3.15 -16.92
N VAL A 273 13.50 2.01 -17.29
CA VAL A 273 12.77 0.87 -17.86
C VAL A 273 11.81 0.21 -16.87
N ASN A 274 12.00 0.42 -15.56
CA ASN A 274 11.10 -0.07 -14.54
C ASN A 274 9.80 0.73 -14.46
N GLN A 275 9.76 1.96 -15.04
CA GLN A 275 8.50 2.68 -15.18
C GLN A 275 7.55 1.97 -16.15
N SER A 276 6.28 1.93 -15.80
CA SER A 276 5.25 1.26 -16.60
C SER A 276 3.98 2.08 -16.65
N THR A 277 3.23 1.92 -17.74
CA THR A 277 1.85 2.41 -17.90
C THR A 277 0.80 1.34 -17.58
N ASN A 278 1.22 0.16 -17.09
CA ASN A 278 0.30 -0.80 -16.49
C ASN A 278 -0.13 -0.27 -15.13
N THR A 279 -1.33 0.23 -15.02
CA THR A 279 -1.85 0.93 -13.83
C THR A 279 -3.21 0.37 -13.42
N PRO A 280 -3.69 0.64 -12.20
CA PRO A 280 -4.98 0.16 -11.70
C PRO A 280 -6.17 0.83 -12.44
N SER A 281 -6.10 0.83 -13.75
CA SER A 281 -7.08 1.49 -14.61
C SER A 281 -8.43 0.78 -14.68
N LEU A 282 -8.51 -0.45 -14.20
CA LEU A 282 -9.72 -1.27 -14.16
C LEU A 282 -9.67 -2.13 -12.90
N VAL A 283 -10.25 -1.64 -11.82
CA VAL A 283 -10.55 -2.47 -10.65
C VAL A 283 -11.97 -2.98 -10.81
N PHE A 284 -12.10 -4.26 -11.05
CA PHE A 284 -13.38 -4.96 -11.10
C PHE A 284 -13.50 -5.92 -9.93
#